data_ca4fc388f8c193bf94f4bbe272f2ea3b
#
_entry.id   ca4fc388f8c193bf94f4bbe272f2ea3b
#
_cell.length_a   1.000
_cell.length_b   1.000
_cell.length_c   1.000
_cell.angle_alpha   90.00
_cell.angle_beta   90.00
_cell.angle_gamma   90.00
#
_symmetry.space_group_name_H-M   'P 1'
#
loop_
_entity.id
_entity.type
_entity.pdbx_description
1 polymer ?
#
loop_
_entity_poly.entity_id
_entity_poly.type
_entity_poly.pdbx_seq_one_letter_code
_entity_poly.pdbx_strand_id
1 'polypeptide(L)'
;MVLDASTALAAVLPDEDSAYAEAAVTAGLKEGIVVPALWPYEVQNGLVVALRRKRLDAESLSQALGVLRAFAPTIRGAEGLGVELRVAQEYVVSAYDAAYLAVAIAVDGKLATTDDKLQTAAASGGVKVFTPARSPRR
;
A
#
# COMPACT_ATOMS: atom_id res chain seq x y z
N MET A 1 7.27 -0.99 -7.36
CA MET A 1 6.62 -1.42 -6.09
C MET A 1 5.23 -0.84 -6.00
N VAL A 2 4.22 -1.67 -5.86
CA VAL A 2 2.85 -1.23 -5.53
C VAL A 2 2.72 -1.23 -4.01
N LEU A 3 2.41 -0.07 -3.44
CA LEU A 3 2.36 0.13 -1.98
C LEU A 3 0.90 0.31 -1.55
N ASP A 4 0.38 -0.66 -0.79
CA ASP A 4 -0.96 -0.56 -0.21
C ASP A 4 -1.01 0.59 0.83
N ALA A 5 -2.16 1.26 0.91
CA ALA A 5 -2.38 2.37 1.83
C ALA A 5 -2.13 1.98 3.30
N SER A 6 -2.51 0.76 3.69
CA SER A 6 -2.25 0.25 5.05
C SER A 6 -0.76 0.18 5.38
N THR A 7 0.06 -0.22 4.42
CA THR A 7 1.52 -0.28 4.57
C THR A 7 2.12 1.14 4.63
N ALA A 8 1.65 2.05 3.80
CA ALA A 8 2.08 3.45 3.85
C ALA A 8 1.74 4.10 5.21
N LEU A 9 0.54 3.86 5.72
CA LEU A 9 0.10 4.35 7.03
C LEU A 9 0.92 3.75 8.18
N ALA A 10 1.19 2.44 8.14
CA ALA A 10 2.03 1.79 9.14
C ALA A 10 3.46 2.34 9.18
N ALA A 11 3.95 2.87 8.08
CA ALA A 11 5.28 3.48 8.01
C ALA A 11 5.34 4.91 8.58
N VAL A 12 4.19 5.61 8.70
CA VAL A 12 4.18 7.03 9.08
C VAL A 12 3.43 7.32 10.40
N LEU A 13 2.59 6.40 10.86
CA LEU A 13 1.88 6.58 12.13
C LEU A 13 2.83 6.38 13.31
N PRO A 14 2.84 7.30 14.31
CA PRO A 14 3.83 7.28 15.38
C PRO A 14 3.67 6.11 16.36
N ASP A 15 2.49 5.49 16.42
CA ASP A 15 2.19 4.34 17.27
C ASP A 15 2.31 2.99 16.53
N GLU A 16 2.77 2.99 15.30
CA GLU A 16 3.08 1.79 14.52
C GLU A 16 4.61 1.53 14.56
N ASP A 17 4.96 0.29 14.85
CA ASP A 17 6.34 -0.20 14.79
C ASP A 17 6.37 -1.38 13.81
N SER A 18 6.49 -1.06 12.54
CA SER A 18 6.40 -2.04 11.47
C SER A 18 7.69 -2.09 10.64
N ALA A 19 8.58 -3.00 11.00
CA ALA A 19 9.78 -3.28 10.22
C ALA A 19 9.44 -3.68 8.77
N TYR A 20 8.31 -4.34 8.57
CA TYR A 20 7.81 -4.65 7.22
C TYR A 20 7.51 -3.40 6.42
N ALA A 21 6.74 -2.46 7.00
CA ALA A 21 6.36 -1.23 6.32
C ALA A 21 7.58 -0.36 6.00
N GLU A 22 8.52 -0.24 6.93
CA GLU A 22 9.77 0.48 6.71
C GLU A 22 10.61 -0.14 5.57
N ALA A 23 10.72 -1.46 5.54
CA ALA A 23 11.43 -2.18 4.49
C ALA A 23 10.73 -2.02 3.13
N ALA A 24 9.39 -2.08 3.11
CA ALA A 24 8.60 -1.92 1.90
C ALA A 24 8.74 -0.50 1.32
N VAL A 25 8.66 0.52 2.16
CA VAL A 25 8.84 1.92 1.75
C VAL A 25 10.28 2.14 1.24
N THR A 26 11.27 1.64 1.96
CA THR A 26 12.68 1.76 1.54
C THR A 26 12.93 1.13 0.18
N ALA A 27 12.39 -0.07 -0.06
CA ALA A 27 12.47 -0.73 -1.36
C ALA A 27 11.69 0.06 -2.43
N GLY A 28 10.49 0.51 -2.09
CA GLY A 28 9.64 1.29 -2.99
C GLY A 28 10.28 2.60 -3.45
N LEU A 29 10.95 3.31 -2.56
CA LEU A 29 11.68 4.54 -2.91
C LEU A 29 12.83 4.30 -3.89
N LYS A 30 13.45 3.11 -3.87
CA LYS A 30 14.50 2.73 -4.81
C LYS A 30 13.95 2.27 -6.16
N GLU A 31 12.83 1.54 -6.15
CA GLU A 31 12.24 0.93 -7.34
C GLU A 31 11.24 1.85 -8.06
N GLY A 32 10.75 2.88 -7.38
CA GLY A 32 9.59 3.66 -7.76
C GLY A 32 8.30 3.08 -7.17
N ILE A 33 7.47 3.96 -6.60
CA ILE A 33 6.17 3.59 -6.02
C ILE A 33 5.06 3.89 -7.02
N VAL A 34 4.21 2.91 -7.27
CA VAL A 34 3.03 3.03 -8.14
C VAL A 34 1.80 2.65 -7.33
N VAL A 35 0.74 3.43 -7.42
CA VAL A 35 -0.48 3.23 -6.63
C VAL A 35 -1.73 3.45 -7.48
N PRO A 36 -2.86 2.81 -7.14
CA PRO A 36 -4.14 3.12 -7.78
C PRO A 36 -4.68 4.48 -7.35
N ALA A 37 -5.61 5.03 -8.12
CA ALA A 37 -6.20 6.34 -7.87
C ALA A 37 -6.94 6.46 -6.53
N LEU A 38 -7.37 5.35 -5.94
CA LEU A 38 -8.00 5.36 -4.61
C LEU A 38 -7.00 5.54 -3.46
N TRP A 39 -5.72 5.30 -3.68
CA TRP A 39 -4.68 5.33 -2.64
C TRP A 39 -4.64 6.66 -1.86
N PRO A 40 -4.65 7.85 -2.48
CA PRO A 40 -4.65 9.10 -1.75
C PRO A 40 -5.86 9.24 -0.80
N TYR A 41 -7.01 8.74 -1.20
CA TYR A 41 -8.22 8.78 -0.38
C TYR A 41 -8.14 7.83 0.80
N GLU A 42 -7.65 6.61 0.59
CA GLU A 42 -7.47 5.63 1.67
C GLU A 42 -6.44 6.10 2.69
N VAL A 43 -5.32 6.65 2.25
CA VAL A 43 -4.29 7.22 3.13
C VAL A 43 -4.86 8.38 3.95
N GLN A 44 -5.52 9.33 3.30
CA GLN A 44 -6.15 10.46 4.01
C GLN A 44 -7.22 10.00 4.98
N ASN A 45 -8.05 9.03 4.60
CA ASN A 45 -9.06 8.46 5.50
C ASN A 45 -8.41 7.79 6.73
N GLY A 46 -7.31 7.07 6.53
CA GLY A 46 -6.54 6.49 7.64
C GLY A 46 -6.01 7.55 8.61
N LEU A 47 -5.52 8.67 8.10
CA LEU A 47 -5.08 9.80 8.92
C LEU A 47 -6.27 10.46 9.66
N VAL A 48 -7.41 10.63 9.00
CA VAL A 48 -8.64 11.16 9.63
C VAL A 48 -9.09 10.25 10.79
N VAL A 49 -9.09 8.94 10.60
CA VAL A 49 -9.44 7.98 11.64
C VAL A 49 -8.45 8.04 12.80
N ALA A 50 -7.14 8.12 12.51
CA ALA A 50 -6.09 8.25 13.54
C ALA A 50 -6.26 9.52 14.38
N LEU A 51 -6.57 10.65 13.73
CA LEU A 51 -6.87 11.91 14.43
C LEU A 51 -8.10 11.78 15.35
N ARG A 52 -9.19 11.23 14.85
CA ARG A 52 -10.43 11.04 15.62
C ARG A 52 -10.22 10.13 16.84
N ARG A 53 -9.36 9.14 16.70
CA ARG A 53 -8.99 8.20 17.77
C ARG A 53 -7.85 8.72 18.66
N LYS A 54 -7.41 9.95 18.46
CA LYS A 54 -6.31 10.60 19.20
C LYS A 54 -4.98 9.81 19.14
N ARG A 55 -4.76 9.06 18.09
CA ARG A 55 -3.49 8.37 17.78
C ARG A 55 -2.48 9.31 17.14
N LEU A 56 -2.93 10.47 16.70
CA LEU A 56 -2.17 11.44 15.93
C LEU A 56 -2.55 12.84 16.37
N ASP A 57 -1.59 13.69 16.67
CA ASP A 57 -1.77 15.12 16.93
C ASP A 57 -1.41 15.96 15.68
N ALA A 58 -1.53 17.28 15.78
CA ALA A 58 -1.28 18.20 14.67
C ALA A 58 0.18 18.18 14.20
N GLU A 59 1.13 18.02 15.11
CA GLU A 59 2.56 17.98 14.79
C GLU A 59 2.90 16.67 14.08
N SER A 60 2.49 15.54 14.65
CA SER A 60 2.68 14.22 14.05
C SER A 60 1.97 14.09 12.70
N LEU A 61 0.79 14.71 12.53
CA LEU A 61 0.12 14.78 11.23
C LEU A 61 0.95 15.53 10.21
N SER A 62 1.53 16.67 10.58
CA SER A 62 2.38 17.46 9.69
C SER A 62 3.61 16.64 9.24
N GLN A 63 4.24 15.94 10.17
CA GLN A 63 5.36 15.06 9.89
C GLN A 63 4.96 13.91 8.95
N ALA A 64 3.87 13.21 9.24
CA ALA A 64 3.35 12.12 8.42
C ALA A 64 3.05 12.58 6.98
N LEU A 65 2.40 13.73 6.82
CA LEU A 65 2.12 14.31 5.50
C LEU A 65 3.41 14.65 4.74
N GLY A 66 4.42 15.18 5.42
CA GLY A 66 5.73 15.45 4.82
C GLY A 66 6.37 14.18 4.26
N VAL A 67 6.36 13.10 5.03
CA VAL A 67 6.89 11.79 4.62
C VAL A 67 6.09 11.20 3.45
N LEU A 68 4.76 11.20 3.55
CA LEU A 68 3.89 10.66 2.49
C LEU A 68 4.05 11.42 1.15
N ARG A 69 4.21 12.74 1.20
CA ARG A 69 4.51 13.54 0.00
C ARG A 69 5.87 13.18 -0.60
N ALA A 70 6.85 12.88 0.23
CA ALA A 70 8.18 12.48 -0.22
C ALA A 70 8.19 11.09 -0.91
N PHE A 71 7.18 10.25 -0.70
CA PHE A 71 7.03 9.00 -1.47
C PHE A 71 6.83 9.27 -2.97
N ALA A 72 6.26 10.42 -3.33
CA ALA A 72 6.02 10.85 -4.71
C ALA A 72 5.50 9.72 -5.62
N PRO A 73 4.42 9.01 -5.24
CA PRO A 73 3.97 7.85 -5.99
C PRO A 73 3.44 8.25 -7.36
N THR A 74 3.65 7.39 -8.35
CA THR A 74 2.94 7.47 -9.62
C THR A 74 1.53 6.92 -9.42
N ILE A 75 0.52 7.74 -9.68
CA ILE A 75 -0.89 7.36 -9.55
C ILE A 75 -1.40 6.86 -10.89
N ARG A 76 -1.90 5.63 -10.92
CA ARG A 76 -2.58 5.06 -12.09
C ARG A 76 -4.09 5.14 -11.91
N GLY A 77 -4.76 5.70 -12.90
CA GLY A 77 -6.22 5.63 -12.99
C GLY A 77 -6.72 4.20 -13.24
N ALA A 78 -8.04 4.00 -13.11
CA ALA A 78 -8.66 2.74 -13.47
C ALA A 78 -8.43 2.42 -14.96
N GLU A 79 -8.20 1.16 -15.26
CA GLU A 79 -8.03 0.67 -16.66
C GLU A 79 -9.37 0.66 -17.43
N GLY A 80 -10.45 1.06 -16.78
CA GLY A 80 -11.80 1.13 -17.31
C GLY A 80 -12.78 0.31 -16.47
N LEU A 81 -14.07 0.64 -16.57
CA LEU A 81 -15.11 -0.13 -15.87
C LEU A 81 -15.06 -1.59 -16.29
N GLY A 82 -15.01 -2.47 -15.31
CA GLY A 82 -15.04 -3.92 -15.49
C GLY A 82 -13.68 -4.61 -15.37
N VAL A 83 -12.55 -3.90 -15.45
CA VAL A 83 -11.22 -4.52 -15.23
C VAL A 83 -11.07 -4.92 -13.77
N GLU A 84 -11.24 -3.97 -12.86
CA GLU A 84 -11.18 -4.24 -11.42
C GLU A 84 -12.28 -5.21 -10.98
N LEU A 85 -13.47 -5.14 -11.59
CA LEU A 85 -14.54 -6.09 -11.31
C LEU A 85 -14.13 -7.53 -11.66
N ARG A 86 -13.52 -7.75 -12.83
CA ARG A 86 -13.02 -9.09 -13.22
C ARG A 86 -11.93 -9.58 -12.27
N VAL A 87 -11.00 -8.71 -11.91
CA VAL A 87 -9.94 -9.04 -10.95
C VAL A 87 -10.55 -9.37 -9.59
N ALA A 88 -11.52 -8.58 -9.12
CA ALA A 88 -12.22 -8.85 -7.86
C ALA A 88 -12.92 -10.21 -7.84
N GLN A 89 -13.55 -10.59 -8.94
CA GLN A 89 -14.20 -11.90 -9.07
C GLN A 89 -13.18 -13.05 -9.14
N GLU A 90 -12.12 -12.88 -9.93
CA GLU A 90 -11.09 -13.90 -10.10
C GLU A 90 -10.33 -14.19 -8.81
N TYR A 91 -9.95 -13.14 -8.08
CA TYR A 91 -9.16 -13.25 -6.85
C TYR A 91 -10.00 -13.30 -5.57
N VAL A 92 -11.32 -13.17 -5.69
CA VAL A 92 -12.28 -13.19 -4.56
C VAL A 92 -11.93 -12.13 -3.51
N VAL A 93 -11.76 -10.90 -3.97
CA VAL A 93 -11.46 -9.72 -3.15
C VAL A 93 -12.43 -8.59 -3.44
N SER A 94 -12.40 -7.51 -2.65
CA SER A 94 -13.16 -6.30 -2.92
C SER A 94 -12.66 -5.60 -4.20
N ALA A 95 -13.48 -4.71 -4.78
CA ALA A 95 -13.04 -3.89 -5.90
C ALA A 95 -11.90 -2.93 -5.52
N TYR A 96 -11.82 -2.51 -4.25
CA TYR A 96 -10.73 -1.69 -3.72
C TYR A 96 -9.40 -2.47 -3.69
N ASP A 97 -9.42 -3.69 -3.17
CA ASP A 97 -8.24 -4.57 -3.18
C ASP A 97 -7.87 -4.98 -4.60
N ALA A 98 -8.86 -5.23 -5.46
CA ALA A 98 -8.67 -5.52 -6.87
C ALA A 98 -7.94 -4.39 -7.60
N ALA A 99 -8.13 -3.14 -7.21
CA ALA A 99 -7.42 -2.01 -7.80
C ALA A 99 -5.90 -2.10 -7.57
N TYR A 100 -5.47 -2.54 -6.39
CA TYR A 100 -4.04 -2.79 -6.13
C TYR A 100 -3.49 -3.95 -6.94
N LEU A 101 -4.23 -5.05 -7.02
CA LEU A 101 -3.85 -6.21 -7.85
C LEU A 101 -3.77 -5.85 -9.32
N ALA A 102 -4.74 -5.10 -9.83
CA ALA A 102 -4.76 -4.65 -11.23
C ALA A 102 -3.55 -3.78 -11.57
N VAL A 103 -3.16 -2.86 -10.69
CA VAL A 103 -1.94 -2.07 -10.88
C VAL A 103 -0.70 -2.95 -10.85
N ALA A 104 -0.59 -3.87 -9.90
CA ALA A 104 0.56 -4.77 -9.81
C ALA A 104 0.70 -5.65 -11.05
N ILE A 105 -0.40 -6.15 -11.58
CA ILE A 105 -0.42 -6.92 -12.85
C ILE A 105 0.01 -6.04 -14.02
N ALA A 106 -0.54 -4.83 -14.13
CA ALA A 106 -0.28 -3.93 -15.25
C ALA A 106 1.19 -3.48 -15.33
N VAL A 107 1.87 -3.33 -14.19
CA VAL A 107 3.28 -2.89 -14.13
C VAL A 107 4.25 -4.06 -13.90
N ASP A 108 3.77 -5.29 -13.83
CA ASP A 108 4.54 -6.50 -13.43
C ASP A 108 5.36 -6.24 -12.16
N GLY A 109 4.72 -5.59 -11.18
CA GLY A 109 5.36 -5.13 -9.95
C GLY A 109 5.02 -5.99 -8.75
N LYS A 110 5.80 -5.81 -7.68
CA LYS A 110 5.54 -6.43 -6.38
C LYS A 110 4.48 -5.62 -5.64
N LEU A 111 3.58 -6.30 -4.93
CA LEU A 111 2.62 -5.72 -4.02
C LEU A 111 3.14 -5.79 -2.59
N ALA A 112 3.25 -4.66 -1.92
CA ALA A 112 3.52 -4.56 -0.49
C ALA A 112 2.23 -4.23 0.27
N THR A 113 1.78 -5.17 1.08
CA THR A 113 0.58 -5.02 1.92
C THR A 113 0.75 -5.76 3.24
N THR A 114 0.14 -5.22 4.30
CA THR A 114 0.03 -5.88 5.60
C THR A 114 -1.26 -6.70 5.74
N ASP A 115 -2.14 -6.67 4.75
CA ASP A 115 -3.39 -7.43 4.71
C ASP A 115 -3.13 -8.87 4.26
N ASP A 116 -3.31 -9.83 5.17
CA ASP A 116 -3.07 -11.25 4.89
C ASP A 116 -3.96 -11.82 3.78
N LYS A 117 -5.20 -11.35 3.67
CA LYS A 117 -6.11 -11.79 2.61
C LYS A 117 -5.63 -11.32 1.25
N LEU A 118 -5.20 -10.07 1.17
CA LEU A 118 -4.68 -9.50 -0.06
C LEU A 118 -3.35 -10.14 -0.46
N GLN A 119 -2.46 -10.43 0.50
CA GLN A 119 -1.24 -11.19 0.26
C GLN A 119 -1.54 -12.57 -0.30
N THR A 120 -2.46 -13.30 0.32
CA THR A 120 -2.87 -14.66 -0.11
C THR A 120 -3.47 -14.64 -1.50
N ALA A 121 -4.38 -13.70 -1.77
CA ALA A 121 -4.98 -13.54 -3.10
C ALA A 121 -3.93 -13.24 -4.17
N ALA A 122 -3.02 -12.30 -3.90
CA ALA A 122 -1.93 -11.94 -4.79
C ALA A 122 -1.04 -13.16 -5.12
N ALA A 123 -0.58 -13.86 -4.09
CA ALA A 123 0.30 -15.03 -4.25
C ALA A 123 -0.38 -16.16 -5.05
N SER A 124 -1.65 -16.46 -4.76
CA SER A 124 -2.40 -17.50 -5.47
C SER A 124 -2.65 -17.16 -6.95
N GLY A 125 -2.72 -15.89 -7.28
CA GLY A 125 -2.89 -15.40 -8.65
C GLY A 125 -1.58 -15.12 -9.41
N GLY A 126 -0.44 -15.42 -8.82
CA GLY A 126 0.87 -15.21 -9.44
C GLY A 126 1.35 -13.74 -9.39
N VAL A 127 0.70 -12.88 -8.63
CA VAL A 127 1.19 -11.52 -8.35
C VAL A 127 2.32 -11.61 -7.33
N LYS A 128 3.44 -11.00 -7.63
CA LYS A 128 4.60 -10.96 -6.73
C LYS A 128 4.24 -10.19 -5.45
N VAL A 129 4.51 -10.79 -4.29
CA VAL A 129 4.33 -10.13 -2.99
C VAL A 129 5.70 -9.71 -2.46
N PHE A 130 5.79 -8.47 -1.96
CA PHE A 130 7.02 -7.99 -1.33
C PHE A 130 7.30 -8.78 -0.05
N THR A 131 8.50 -9.28 0.04
CA THR A 131 9.04 -9.92 1.25
C THR A 131 10.35 -9.22 1.60
N PRO A 132 10.49 -8.68 2.83
CA PRO A 132 11.75 -8.10 3.26
C PRO A 132 12.90 -9.11 3.17
N ALA A 133 14.08 -8.65 2.79
CA ALA A 133 15.28 -9.47 2.90
C ALA A 133 15.46 -9.87 4.37
N ARG A 134 15.74 -11.16 4.62
CA ARG A 134 16.08 -11.61 5.97
C ARG A 134 17.33 -10.87 6.41
N SER A 135 17.23 -10.13 7.52
CA SER A 135 18.45 -9.63 8.17
C SER A 135 19.35 -10.82 8.49
N PRO A 136 20.64 -10.77 8.17
CA PRO A 136 21.54 -11.82 8.57
C PRO A 136 21.47 -11.94 10.11
N ARG A 137 21.15 -13.13 10.60
CA ARG A 137 21.21 -13.40 12.04
C ARG A 137 22.64 -13.13 12.49
N ARG A 138 22.78 -12.20 13.41
CA ARG A 138 24.03 -11.98 14.09
C ARG A 138 24.32 -13.14 15.03
#